data_74ce2049acca147f1d162645093f7b76
#
_entry.id   74ce2049acca147f1d162645093f7b76
#
_cell.length_a   1.000
_cell.length_b   1.000
_cell.length_c   1.000
_cell.angle_alpha   90.00
_cell.angle_beta   90.00
_cell.angle_gamma   90.00
#
_symmetry.space_group_name_H-M   'P 1'
#
loop_
_entity.id
_entity.type
_entity.pdbx_description
1 polymer ?
#
loop_
_entity_poly.entity_id
_entity_poly.type
_entity_poly.pdbx_seq_one_letter_code
_entity_poly.pdbx_strand_id
1 'polypeptide(L)'
;MREIYISDGYTNSVKDKCKYWLQTGDTSVFTEEELNTIRVFVQVDQSGAEALIVAYDCIAGDYRKLFIHGIKPHVYVGLKLFADKWYQEAIDARLTITEDDILRLSMTKIEDLKKNPAWTDTKNLIASSDNWPSSRRYYYHAKQTCHSANYGIEASTFIMNILEKSAGKVVLSREQGEYFLNTYRALFPEIVERCQRIEEQAKKYRMLYNMFGFPYTITSYEVTKNIYKELYAWGAQSTVAEITRIAYSRMQEFIEAEKKKWDILADTHDSYLLQCPLLDVKECSTKAKEFMNQRLVSPIDNTEFNMKSECNIGFNWSPFKKEVNEVGLQEIQW
;
A
#
# COMPACT_ATOMS: atom_id res chain seq x y z
N MET A 1 -30.28 -15.17 8.26
CA MET A 1 -29.95 -14.84 6.87
C MET A 1 -28.93 -15.86 6.37
N ARG A 2 -29.21 -16.60 5.32
CA ARG A 2 -28.24 -17.54 4.75
C ARG A 2 -27.33 -16.74 3.85
N GLU A 3 -26.09 -16.58 4.26
CA GLU A 3 -25.03 -16.02 3.43
C GLU A 3 -24.78 -16.98 2.26
N ILE A 4 -25.00 -16.49 1.05
CA ILE A 4 -24.68 -17.26 -0.16
C ILE A 4 -23.25 -16.89 -0.53
N TYR A 5 -22.30 -17.57 0.10
CA TYR A 5 -20.92 -17.55 -0.41
C TYR A 5 -20.86 -18.34 -1.72
N ILE A 6 -20.31 -17.75 -2.78
CA ILE A 6 -19.93 -18.52 -3.98
C ILE A 6 -18.66 -19.31 -3.63
N SER A 7 -18.77 -20.29 -2.73
CA SER A 7 -17.71 -21.27 -2.52
C SER A 7 -18.28 -22.57 -2.94
N ASP A 8 -18.99 -23.28 -3.16
CA ASP A 8 -19.19 -24.71 -3.55
C ASP A 8 -20.63 -25.11 -3.96
N GLY A 9 -21.52 -24.13 -4.16
CA GLY A 9 -22.94 -24.45 -4.44
C GLY A 9 -23.52 -23.91 -5.74
N TYR A 10 -22.78 -23.05 -6.46
CA TYR A 10 -23.23 -22.56 -7.78
C TYR A 10 -22.81 -23.54 -8.87
N THR A 11 -23.71 -23.78 -9.79
CA THR A 11 -23.40 -24.50 -11.04
C THR A 11 -22.27 -23.76 -11.77
N ASN A 12 -21.44 -24.47 -12.53
CA ASN A 12 -20.39 -23.87 -13.36
C ASN A 12 -20.90 -22.68 -14.19
N SER A 13 -22.16 -22.72 -14.60
CA SER A 13 -22.87 -21.67 -15.32
C SER A 13 -22.92 -20.32 -14.59
N VAL A 14 -23.20 -20.25 -13.28
CA VAL A 14 -23.26 -18.97 -12.54
C VAL A 14 -21.84 -18.43 -12.30
N LYS A 15 -20.87 -19.29 -12.02
CA LYS A 15 -19.48 -18.89 -11.87
C LYS A 15 -18.92 -18.30 -13.18
N ASP A 16 -19.26 -18.88 -14.33
CA ASP A 16 -18.85 -18.36 -15.63
C ASP A 16 -19.51 -17.00 -15.93
N LYS A 17 -20.77 -16.80 -15.57
CA LYS A 17 -21.44 -15.49 -15.65
C LYS A 17 -20.76 -14.45 -14.77
N CYS A 18 -20.41 -14.79 -13.52
CA CYS A 18 -19.70 -13.92 -12.61
C CYS A 18 -18.32 -13.51 -13.16
N LYS A 19 -17.58 -14.47 -13.73
CA LYS A 19 -16.29 -14.21 -14.38
C LYS A 19 -16.47 -13.28 -15.60
N TYR A 20 -17.44 -13.53 -16.44
CA TYR A 20 -17.75 -12.70 -17.60
C TYR A 20 -18.12 -11.27 -17.17
N TRP A 21 -18.97 -11.14 -16.14
CA TRP A 21 -19.34 -9.82 -15.62
C TRP A 21 -18.14 -9.04 -15.05
N LEU A 22 -17.22 -9.69 -14.31
CA LEU A 22 -16.01 -9.05 -13.81
C LEU A 22 -15.12 -8.49 -14.94
N GLN A 23 -15.20 -9.09 -16.13
CA GLN A 23 -14.42 -8.66 -17.30
C GLN A 23 -15.12 -7.57 -18.13
N THR A 24 -16.45 -7.56 -18.16
CA THR A 24 -17.23 -6.76 -19.11
C THR A 24 -18.17 -5.74 -18.46
N GLY A 25 -18.53 -5.95 -17.19
CA GLY A 25 -19.59 -5.18 -16.53
C GLY A 25 -21.02 -5.50 -17.02
N ASP A 26 -21.18 -6.46 -17.96
CA ASP A 26 -22.46 -6.77 -18.59
C ASP A 26 -23.32 -7.65 -17.69
N THR A 27 -24.46 -7.12 -17.24
CA THR A 27 -25.44 -7.80 -16.40
C THR A 27 -26.47 -8.63 -17.17
N SER A 28 -26.52 -8.52 -18.50
CA SER A 28 -27.51 -9.20 -19.35
C SER A 28 -27.42 -10.75 -19.32
N VAL A 29 -26.29 -11.27 -18.87
CA VAL A 29 -26.05 -12.71 -18.71
C VAL A 29 -26.76 -13.34 -17.51
N PHE A 30 -27.24 -12.51 -16.56
CA PHE A 30 -27.92 -12.96 -15.36
C PHE A 30 -29.44 -12.95 -15.53
N THR A 31 -30.11 -13.89 -14.89
CA THR A 31 -31.58 -13.85 -14.74
C THR A 31 -31.98 -12.79 -13.71
N GLU A 32 -33.25 -12.39 -13.70
CA GLU A 32 -33.78 -11.45 -12.70
C GLU A 32 -33.61 -11.99 -11.24
N GLU A 33 -33.81 -13.29 -11.06
CA GLU A 33 -33.58 -13.94 -9.76
C GLU A 33 -32.11 -13.87 -9.33
N GLU A 34 -31.20 -14.15 -10.27
CA GLU A 34 -29.73 -14.05 -10.00
C GLU A 34 -29.32 -12.61 -9.66
N LEU A 35 -29.82 -11.61 -10.38
CA LEU A 35 -29.54 -10.19 -10.10
C LEU A 35 -30.02 -9.76 -8.71
N ASN A 36 -31.12 -10.33 -8.23
CA ASN A 36 -31.66 -10.02 -6.90
C ASN A 36 -30.99 -10.79 -5.76
N THR A 37 -30.34 -11.90 -6.03
CA THR A 37 -29.77 -12.79 -5.01
C THR A 37 -28.25 -12.74 -4.93
N ILE A 38 -27.58 -12.45 -6.05
CA ILE A 38 -26.11 -12.41 -6.09
C ILE A 38 -25.59 -11.16 -5.35
N ARG A 39 -24.66 -11.43 -4.44
CA ARG A 39 -23.95 -10.40 -3.66
C ARG A 39 -22.49 -10.33 -4.09
N VAL A 40 -21.95 -9.13 -4.10
CA VAL A 40 -20.57 -8.84 -4.52
C VAL A 40 -19.79 -8.22 -3.38
N PHE A 41 -18.57 -8.66 -3.19
CA PHE A 41 -17.63 -8.05 -2.26
C PHE A 41 -16.97 -6.84 -2.90
N VAL A 42 -16.88 -5.77 -2.13
CA VAL A 42 -16.19 -4.53 -2.48
C VAL A 42 -15.19 -4.23 -1.36
N GLN A 43 -13.91 -4.35 -1.65
CA GLN A 43 -12.84 -3.99 -0.71
C GLN A 43 -12.21 -2.70 -1.15
N VAL A 44 -12.14 -1.73 -0.24
CA VAL A 44 -11.45 -0.46 -0.44
C VAL A 44 -10.23 -0.42 0.46
N ASP A 45 -9.08 -0.13 -0.13
CA ASP A 45 -7.76 -0.16 0.51
C ASP A 45 -7.04 1.17 0.28
N GLN A 46 -6.32 1.66 1.28
CA GLN A 46 -5.53 2.89 1.18
C GLN A 46 -4.19 2.61 0.50
N SER A 47 -3.98 3.17 -0.67
CA SER A 47 -2.76 2.92 -1.47
C SER A 47 -1.51 3.57 -0.88
N GLY A 48 -0.64 2.76 -0.29
CA GLY A 48 0.65 3.22 0.25
C GLY A 48 0.54 4.23 1.40
N ALA A 49 -0.54 4.13 2.18
CA ALA A 49 -0.96 5.11 3.16
C ALA A 49 0.10 5.48 4.18
N GLU A 50 0.67 4.50 4.89
CA GLU A 50 1.68 4.79 5.91
C GLU A 50 2.87 5.58 5.35
N ALA A 51 3.35 5.19 4.16
CA ALA A 51 4.47 5.85 3.53
C ALA A 51 4.13 7.29 3.10
N LEU A 52 2.89 7.54 2.65
CA LEU A 52 2.39 8.88 2.32
C LEU A 52 2.30 9.76 3.57
N ILE A 53 1.74 9.22 4.67
CA ILE A 53 1.68 9.95 5.95
C ILE A 53 3.08 10.30 6.44
N VAL A 54 4.03 9.36 6.41
CA VAL A 54 5.43 9.62 6.76
C VAL A 54 6.02 10.73 5.89
N ALA A 55 5.76 10.75 4.59
CA ALA A 55 6.27 11.77 3.67
C ALA A 55 5.77 13.18 4.01
N TYR A 56 4.54 13.31 4.48
CA TYR A 56 3.97 14.59 4.89
C TYR A 56 4.15 14.91 6.38
N ASP A 57 4.62 13.95 7.18
CA ASP A 57 5.13 14.17 8.54
C ASP A 57 6.64 14.47 8.56
N CYS A 58 7.30 14.51 7.41
CA CYS A 58 8.66 15.02 7.24
C CYS A 58 8.66 16.47 6.75
N ILE A 59 9.78 17.17 6.94
CA ILE A 59 10.05 18.38 6.16
C ILE A 59 10.02 18.04 4.65
N ALA A 60 9.78 19.05 3.81
CA ALA A 60 9.74 18.82 2.36
C ALA A 60 11.12 18.37 1.86
N GLY A 61 11.17 17.17 1.27
CA GLY A 61 12.38 16.51 0.80
C GLY A 61 12.09 15.55 -0.36
N ASP A 62 13.08 14.76 -0.72
CA ASP A 62 12.98 13.84 -1.86
C ASP A 62 11.97 12.70 -1.63
N TYR A 63 11.77 12.27 -0.38
CA TYR A 63 10.75 11.27 -0.08
C TYR A 63 9.34 11.75 -0.45
N ARG A 64 8.99 13.02 -0.11
CA ARG A 64 7.71 13.63 -0.48
C ARG A 64 7.59 13.83 -1.99
N LYS A 65 8.67 14.21 -2.70
CA LYS A 65 8.68 14.33 -4.16
C LYS A 65 8.30 13.05 -4.87
N LEU A 66 8.64 11.87 -4.34
CA LEU A 66 8.21 10.60 -4.92
C LEU A 66 6.69 10.54 -5.06
N PHE A 67 5.95 10.92 -4.03
CA PHE A 67 4.48 10.92 -4.04
C PHE A 67 3.91 12.02 -4.95
N ILE A 68 4.47 13.22 -4.91
CA ILE A 68 4.07 14.33 -5.78
C ILE A 68 4.20 13.92 -7.26
N HIS A 69 5.29 13.25 -7.62
CA HIS A 69 5.52 12.78 -8.99
C HIS A 69 4.94 11.40 -9.29
N GLY A 70 4.22 10.78 -8.34
CA GLY A 70 3.58 9.46 -8.49
C GLY A 70 4.59 8.35 -8.78
N ILE A 71 5.73 8.37 -8.08
CA ILE A 71 6.76 7.34 -8.13
C ILE A 71 6.65 6.50 -6.87
N LYS A 72 6.50 5.18 -7.02
CA LYS A 72 6.45 4.27 -5.87
C LYS A 72 7.82 4.25 -5.17
N PRO A 73 7.90 4.53 -3.84
CA PRO A 73 9.17 4.54 -3.11
C PRO A 73 9.98 3.25 -3.29
N HIS A 74 9.33 2.09 -3.29
CA HIS A 74 10.01 0.80 -3.45
C HIS A 74 10.70 0.67 -4.81
N VAL A 75 10.11 1.22 -5.88
CA VAL A 75 10.71 1.22 -7.23
C VAL A 75 11.94 2.12 -7.24
N TYR A 76 11.84 3.33 -6.70
CA TYR A 76 12.95 4.27 -6.63
C TYR A 76 14.11 3.73 -5.78
N VAL A 77 13.81 3.20 -4.61
CA VAL A 77 14.80 2.58 -3.73
C VAL A 77 15.42 1.34 -4.38
N GLY A 78 14.61 0.51 -5.06
CA GLY A 78 15.10 -0.63 -5.83
C GLY A 78 16.06 -0.22 -6.96
N LEU A 79 15.74 0.85 -7.68
CA LEU A 79 16.64 1.41 -8.68
C LEU A 79 17.99 1.81 -8.07
N LYS A 80 17.98 2.46 -6.91
CA LYS A 80 19.21 2.95 -6.25
C LYS A 80 20.03 1.84 -5.59
N LEU A 81 19.39 0.90 -4.91
CA LEU A 81 20.07 -0.19 -4.19
C LEU A 81 20.75 -1.19 -5.12
N PHE A 82 20.19 -1.41 -6.31
CA PHE A 82 20.58 -2.48 -7.21
C PHE A 82 20.94 -1.96 -8.62
N ALA A 83 21.42 -0.72 -8.71
CA ALA A 83 21.74 -0.09 -10.00
C ALA A 83 22.70 -0.93 -10.85
N ASP A 84 23.65 -1.64 -10.24
CA ASP A 84 24.61 -2.53 -10.85
C ASP A 84 24.01 -3.86 -11.35
N LYS A 85 22.79 -4.19 -10.97
CA LYS A 85 22.13 -5.46 -11.36
C LYS A 85 21.15 -5.27 -12.53
N TRP A 86 20.51 -4.12 -12.64
CA TRP A 86 19.39 -3.94 -13.58
C TRP A 86 19.77 -4.09 -15.05
N TYR A 87 21.01 -3.80 -15.42
CA TYR A 87 21.45 -4.00 -16.80
C TYR A 87 21.45 -5.48 -17.19
N GLN A 88 22.02 -6.34 -16.35
CA GLN A 88 22.01 -7.79 -16.62
C GLN A 88 20.57 -8.34 -16.61
N GLU A 89 19.74 -7.87 -15.69
CA GLU A 89 18.32 -8.25 -15.63
C GLU A 89 17.54 -7.78 -16.87
N ALA A 90 17.89 -6.62 -17.44
CA ALA A 90 17.28 -6.14 -18.67
C ALA A 90 17.66 -7.01 -19.87
N ILE A 91 18.91 -7.44 -19.97
CA ILE A 91 19.37 -8.40 -20.99
C ILE A 91 18.60 -9.71 -20.89
N ASP A 92 18.52 -10.28 -19.69
CA ASP A 92 17.81 -11.54 -19.43
C ASP A 92 16.30 -11.42 -19.78
N ALA A 93 15.72 -10.25 -19.57
CA ALA A 93 14.32 -9.93 -19.93
C ALA A 93 14.13 -9.54 -21.40
N ARG A 94 15.19 -9.52 -22.21
CA ARG A 94 15.19 -9.10 -23.63
C ARG A 94 14.68 -7.67 -23.86
N LEU A 95 14.97 -6.77 -22.92
CA LEU A 95 14.67 -5.35 -23.04
C LEU A 95 15.78 -4.62 -23.79
N THR A 96 15.41 -3.51 -24.44
CA THR A 96 16.37 -2.66 -25.19
C THR A 96 17.04 -1.59 -24.32
N ILE A 97 17.05 -1.78 -23.00
CA ILE A 97 17.65 -0.85 -22.02
C ILE A 97 19.16 -1.08 -21.99
N THR A 98 19.93 -0.01 -22.09
CA THR A 98 21.40 -0.06 -22.00
C THR A 98 21.88 0.16 -20.57
N GLU A 99 23.13 -0.19 -20.30
CA GLU A 99 23.78 0.11 -19.02
C GLU A 99 23.81 1.62 -18.73
N ASP A 100 24.08 2.41 -19.75
CA ASP A 100 24.05 3.88 -19.68
C ASP A 100 22.66 4.41 -19.32
N ASP A 101 21.59 3.82 -19.82
CA ASP A 101 20.23 4.23 -19.49
C ASP A 101 19.94 4.00 -18.01
N ILE A 102 20.33 2.85 -17.47
CA ILE A 102 20.16 2.54 -16.04
C ILE A 102 21.02 3.47 -15.19
N LEU A 103 22.26 3.68 -15.57
CA LEU A 103 23.15 4.58 -14.86
C LEU A 103 22.61 6.01 -14.86
N ARG A 104 22.14 6.51 -16.00
CA ARG A 104 21.48 7.83 -16.12
C ARG A 104 20.23 7.90 -15.24
N LEU A 105 19.35 6.89 -15.29
CA LEU A 105 18.17 6.84 -14.43
C LEU A 105 18.53 6.86 -12.95
N SER A 106 19.57 6.11 -12.54
CA SER A 106 20.03 6.11 -11.16
C SER A 106 20.55 7.45 -10.67
N MET A 107 21.01 8.34 -11.57
CA MET A 107 21.48 9.69 -11.28
C MET A 107 20.44 10.78 -11.56
N THR A 108 19.33 10.44 -12.22
CA THR A 108 18.27 11.39 -12.58
C THR A 108 17.51 11.86 -11.34
N LYS A 109 17.18 13.17 -11.31
CA LYS A 109 16.34 13.74 -10.28
C LYS A 109 14.92 13.15 -10.34
N ILE A 110 14.24 13.09 -9.20
CA ILE A 110 12.90 12.48 -9.08
C ILE A 110 11.90 13.10 -10.04
N GLU A 111 11.90 14.41 -10.17
CA GLU A 111 11.00 15.18 -11.04
C GLU A 111 11.18 14.91 -12.55
N ASP A 112 12.33 14.35 -12.94
CA ASP A 112 12.68 14.08 -14.33
C ASP A 112 12.64 12.60 -14.70
N LEU A 113 12.52 11.70 -13.72
CA LEU A 113 12.55 10.25 -13.96
C LEU A 113 11.53 9.80 -15.02
N LYS A 114 10.29 10.27 -14.91
CA LYS A 114 9.22 9.88 -15.85
C LYS A 114 9.39 10.45 -17.26
N LYS A 115 10.27 11.43 -17.44
CA LYS A 115 10.60 12.00 -18.76
C LYS A 115 11.64 11.15 -19.50
N ASN A 116 12.35 10.28 -18.79
CA ASN A 116 13.34 9.39 -19.39
C ASN A 116 12.63 8.23 -20.12
N PRO A 117 12.92 7.98 -21.42
CA PRO A 117 12.27 6.91 -22.18
C PRO A 117 12.43 5.51 -21.55
N ALA A 118 13.57 5.23 -20.92
CA ALA A 118 13.85 3.95 -20.30
C ALA A 118 13.13 3.74 -18.94
N TRP A 119 12.48 4.78 -18.40
CA TRP A 119 11.84 4.70 -17.09
C TRP A 119 10.76 3.64 -17.01
N THR A 120 9.86 3.59 -18.00
CA THR A 120 8.71 2.69 -17.94
C THR A 120 9.15 1.23 -17.92
N ASP A 121 10.08 0.84 -18.78
CA ASP A 121 10.56 -0.54 -18.84
C ASP A 121 11.39 -0.90 -17.60
N THR A 122 12.27 0.02 -17.16
CA THR A 122 13.02 -0.18 -15.92
C THR A 122 12.11 -0.32 -14.69
N LYS A 123 11.10 0.54 -14.56
CA LYS A 123 10.09 0.45 -13.49
C LYS A 123 9.37 -0.89 -13.49
N ASN A 124 8.96 -1.37 -14.66
CA ASN A 124 8.25 -2.64 -14.80
C ASN A 124 9.17 -3.83 -14.49
N LEU A 125 10.43 -3.77 -14.93
CA LEU A 125 11.45 -4.76 -14.60
C LEU A 125 11.67 -4.86 -13.09
N ILE A 126 11.84 -3.71 -12.40
CA ILE A 126 11.98 -3.66 -10.94
C ILE A 126 10.76 -4.28 -10.26
N ALA A 127 9.54 -3.89 -10.65
CA ALA A 127 8.32 -4.41 -10.07
C ALA A 127 8.15 -5.93 -10.28
N SER A 128 8.52 -6.45 -11.46
CA SER A 128 8.44 -7.89 -11.78
C SER A 128 9.34 -8.74 -10.89
N SER A 129 10.43 -8.18 -10.38
CA SER A 129 11.40 -8.88 -9.54
C SER A 129 10.82 -9.35 -8.19
N ASP A 130 9.62 -8.89 -7.80
CA ASP A 130 8.93 -9.41 -6.62
C ASP A 130 8.57 -10.90 -6.73
N ASN A 131 8.39 -11.39 -7.95
CA ASN A 131 8.06 -12.79 -8.27
C ASN A 131 9.28 -13.66 -8.63
N TRP A 132 10.50 -13.12 -8.56
CA TRP A 132 11.72 -13.84 -8.91
C TRP A 132 12.23 -14.72 -7.75
N PRO A 133 13.23 -15.57 -8.00
CA PRO A 133 13.87 -16.37 -6.93
C PRO A 133 14.37 -15.49 -5.78
N SER A 134 14.40 -16.02 -4.56
CA SER A 134 14.66 -15.29 -3.32
C SER A 134 15.90 -14.38 -3.37
N SER A 135 16.97 -14.81 -4.03
CA SER A 135 18.21 -14.04 -4.19
C SER A 135 18.09 -12.84 -5.13
N ARG A 136 17.09 -12.82 -6.01
CA ARG A 136 16.84 -11.80 -7.04
C ARG A 136 15.52 -11.03 -6.80
N ARG A 137 14.91 -11.15 -5.63
CA ARG A 137 13.68 -10.41 -5.28
C ARG A 137 13.97 -8.96 -4.87
N TYR A 138 14.55 -8.20 -5.78
CA TYR A 138 15.02 -6.83 -5.52
C TYR A 138 13.91 -5.88 -5.10
N TYR A 139 12.72 -5.99 -5.69
CA TYR A 139 11.55 -5.21 -5.28
C TYR A 139 11.14 -5.53 -3.83
N TYR A 140 11.12 -6.81 -3.46
CA TYR A 140 10.83 -7.23 -2.08
C TYR A 140 11.85 -6.65 -1.10
N HIS A 141 13.14 -6.72 -1.41
CA HIS A 141 14.19 -6.12 -0.57
C HIS A 141 14.00 -4.61 -0.42
N ALA A 142 13.76 -3.90 -1.51
CA ALA A 142 13.48 -2.46 -1.49
C ALA A 142 12.23 -2.13 -0.68
N LYS A 143 11.14 -2.91 -0.83
CA LYS A 143 9.90 -2.76 -0.07
C LYS A 143 10.14 -2.92 1.43
N GLN A 144 10.83 -3.99 1.85
CA GLN A 144 11.14 -4.22 3.27
C GLN A 144 12.06 -3.12 3.81
N THR A 145 13.02 -2.63 3.01
CA THR A 145 13.90 -1.51 3.40
C THR A 145 13.09 -0.24 3.66
N CYS A 146 12.19 0.16 2.75
CA CYS A 146 11.34 1.34 2.92
C CYS A 146 10.49 1.24 4.19
N HIS A 147 9.74 0.13 4.36
CA HIS A 147 8.90 -0.05 5.55
C HIS A 147 9.68 0.01 6.84
N SER A 148 10.82 -0.66 6.89
CA SER A 148 11.61 -0.76 8.11
C SER A 148 12.33 0.54 8.44
N ALA A 149 12.93 1.18 7.43
CA ALA A 149 13.74 2.39 7.63
C ALA A 149 12.88 3.61 7.99
N ASN A 150 11.61 3.68 7.53
CA ASN A 150 10.67 4.72 7.95
C ASN A 150 10.46 4.77 9.47
N TYR A 151 10.70 3.65 10.15
CA TYR A 151 10.48 3.49 11.58
C TYR A 151 11.77 3.26 12.37
N GLY A 152 12.91 3.73 11.85
CA GLY A 152 14.19 3.79 12.56
C GLY A 152 14.75 2.43 12.96
N ILE A 153 14.44 1.36 12.21
CA ILE A 153 14.89 0.00 12.54
C ILE A 153 16.43 -0.12 12.53
N GLU A 154 16.97 -0.97 13.41
CA GLU A 154 18.37 -1.36 13.42
C GLU A 154 18.62 -2.55 12.48
N ALA A 155 19.84 -2.67 11.92
CA ALA A 155 20.19 -3.69 10.93
C ALA A 155 19.93 -5.13 11.41
N SER A 156 20.24 -5.44 12.67
CA SER A 156 19.99 -6.77 13.25
C SER A 156 18.51 -7.14 13.24
N THR A 157 17.64 -6.23 13.68
CA THR A 157 16.19 -6.42 13.69
C THR A 157 15.64 -6.48 12.27
N PHE A 158 16.16 -5.65 11.36
CA PHE A 158 15.77 -5.67 9.94
C PHE A 158 16.04 -7.02 9.28
N ILE A 159 17.24 -7.59 9.49
CA ILE A 159 17.64 -8.89 8.95
C ILE A 159 16.74 -10.01 9.49
N MET A 160 16.46 -10.00 10.79
CA MET A 160 15.57 -10.98 11.42
C MET A 160 14.15 -10.86 10.88
N ASN A 161 13.61 -9.67 10.74
CA ASN A 161 12.28 -9.45 10.17
C ASN A 161 12.17 -9.97 8.72
N ILE A 162 13.21 -9.78 7.90
CA ILE A 162 13.24 -10.33 6.54
C ILE A 162 13.26 -11.86 6.56
N LEU A 163 14.08 -12.44 7.41
CA LEU A 163 14.17 -13.90 7.56
C LEU A 163 12.81 -14.49 7.94
N GLU A 164 12.17 -13.95 8.97
CA GLU A 164 10.87 -14.40 9.47
C GLU A 164 9.76 -14.20 8.42
N LYS A 165 9.61 -13.00 7.86
CA LYS A 165 8.57 -12.68 6.87
C LYS A 165 8.72 -13.48 5.57
N SER A 166 9.93 -13.89 5.22
CA SER A 166 10.20 -14.74 4.07
C SER A 166 10.09 -16.24 4.37
N ALA A 167 9.71 -16.62 5.60
CA ALA A 167 9.72 -18.01 6.08
C ALA A 167 11.09 -18.68 5.86
N GLY A 168 12.18 -17.98 6.16
CA GLY A 168 13.54 -18.46 6.03
C GLY A 168 14.12 -18.46 4.59
N LYS A 169 13.33 -17.99 3.60
CA LYS A 169 13.76 -18.05 2.19
C LYS A 169 14.75 -16.97 1.79
N VAL A 170 14.76 -15.83 2.52
CA VAL A 170 15.65 -14.70 2.25
C VAL A 170 16.54 -14.50 3.46
N VAL A 171 17.85 -14.68 3.26
CA VAL A 171 18.88 -14.49 4.28
C VAL A 171 19.76 -13.32 3.83
N LEU A 172 19.88 -12.28 4.67
CA LEU A 172 20.77 -11.16 4.43
C LEU A 172 21.98 -11.25 5.36
N SER A 173 23.15 -10.90 4.84
CA SER A 173 24.31 -10.64 5.72
C SER A 173 24.12 -9.34 6.48
N ARG A 174 24.94 -9.16 7.52
CA ARG A 174 24.94 -7.90 8.29
C ARG A 174 25.31 -6.71 7.42
N GLU A 175 26.31 -6.87 6.58
CA GLU A 175 26.79 -5.84 5.65
C GLU A 175 25.70 -5.46 4.65
N GLN A 176 24.93 -6.43 4.13
CA GLN A 176 23.80 -6.17 3.24
C GLN A 176 22.69 -5.40 3.95
N GLY A 177 22.33 -5.81 5.17
CA GLY A 177 21.32 -5.11 5.97
C GLY A 177 21.71 -3.68 6.30
N GLU A 178 22.96 -3.46 6.71
CA GLU A 178 23.52 -2.12 6.97
C GLU A 178 23.56 -1.28 5.68
N TYR A 179 24.00 -1.85 4.55
CA TYR A 179 24.03 -1.16 3.26
C TYR A 179 22.65 -0.68 2.84
N PHE A 180 21.63 -1.52 2.93
CA PHE A 180 20.25 -1.15 2.54
C PHE A 180 19.70 -0.01 3.38
N LEU A 181 19.84 -0.11 4.70
CA LEU A 181 19.34 0.93 5.61
C LEU A 181 20.13 2.24 5.49
N ASN A 182 21.45 2.18 5.34
CA ASN A 182 22.28 3.38 5.21
C ASN A 182 22.04 4.08 3.86
N THR A 183 21.88 3.32 2.78
CA THR A 183 21.51 3.88 1.47
C THR A 183 20.15 4.58 1.55
N TYR A 184 19.16 3.97 2.19
CA TYR A 184 17.85 4.59 2.38
C TYR A 184 17.93 5.89 3.18
N ARG A 185 18.67 5.91 4.29
CA ARG A 185 18.84 7.11 5.12
C ARG A 185 19.60 8.21 4.38
N ALA A 186 20.54 7.85 3.53
CA ALA A 186 21.27 8.82 2.69
C ALA A 186 20.38 9.40 1.57
N LEU A 187 19.45 8.60 1.02
CA LEU A 187 18.50 9.06 0.03
C LEU A 187 17.43 10.01 0.63
N PHE A 188 17.06 9.79 1.90
CA PHE A 188 15.96 10.50 2.55
C PHE A 188 16.37 10.96 3.97
N PRO A 189 17.27 11.95 4.07
CA PRO A 189 17.71 12.48 5.38
C PRO A 189 16.55 13.06 6.20
N GLU A 190 15.50 13.56 5.55
CA GLU A 190 14.28 14.05 6.19
C GLU A 190 13.56 13.00 7.04
N ILE A 191 13.70 11.70 6.72
CA ILE A 191 13.19 10.60 7.55
C ILE A 191 13.97 10.51 8.87
N VAL A 192 15.27 10.70 8.82
CA VAL A 192 16.13 10.70 10.02
C VAL A 192 15.80 11.89 10.91
N GLU A 193 15.64 13.08 10.32
CA GLU A 193 15.23 14.31 11.03
C GLU A 193 13.84 14.16 11.67
N ARG A 194 12.89 13.51 10.98
CA ARG A 194 11.58 13.17 11.54
C ARG A 194 11.73 12.32 12.81
N CYS A 195 12.54 11.26 12.76
CA CYS A 195 12.78 10.42 13.95
C CYS A 195 13.36 11.24 15.11
N GLN A 196 14.35 12.08 14.86
CA GLN A 196 14.95 12.96 15.86
C GLN A 196 13.92 13.92 16.49
N ARG A 197 13.07 14.55 15.65
CA ARG A 197 11.99 15.42 16.11
C ARG A 197 10.99 14.68 17.02
N ILE A 198 10.61 13.46 16.65
CA ILE A 198 9.74 12.60 17.47
C ILE A 198 10.39 12.29 18.83
N GLU A 199 11.69 11.97 18.86
CA GLU A 199 12.41 11.74 20.11
C GLU A 199 12.43 12.97 21.01
N GLU A 200 12.71 14.13 20.45
CA GLU A 200 12.72 15.40 21.18
C GLU A 200 11.34 15.72 21.77
N GLN A 201 10.27 15.55 20.98
CA GLN A 201 8.90 15.73 21.45
C GLN A 201 8.54 14.74 22.57
N ALA A 202 8.91 13.46 22.40
CA ALA A 202 8.70 12.44 23.41
C ALA A 202 9.42 12.74 24.73
N LYS A 203 10.67 13.17 24.68
CA LYS A 203 11.45 13.57 25.86
C LYS A 203 10.84 14.78 26.56
N LYS A 204 10.43 15.80 25.80
CA LYS A 204 9.99 17.09 26.34
C LYS A 204 8.56 17.06 26.85
N TYR A 205 7.66 16.48 26.06
CA TYR A 205 6.21 16.60 26.31
C TYR A 205 5.59 15.29 26.78
N ARG A 206 6.26 14.15 26.62
CA ARG A 206 5.77 12.80 26.90
C ARG A 206 4.45 12.47 26.20
N MET A 207 4.22 13.12 25.06
CA MET A 207 3.01 13.03 24.28
C MET A 207 3.33 13.33 22.82
N LEU A 208 2.69 12.58 21.90
CA LEU A 208 2.66 12.87 20.48
C LEU A 208 1.21 12.93 20.01
N TYR A 209 0.99 13.57 18.87
CA TYR A 209 -0.32 13.63 18.23
C TYR A 209 -0.24 13.07 16.81
N ASN A 210 -1.28 12.34 16.38
CA ASN A 210 -1.43 12.00 14.98
C ASN A 210 -2.02 13.19 14.20
N MET A 211 -2.21 13.06 12.88
CA MET A 211 -2.70 14.16 12.03
C MET A 211 -4.15 14.59 12.33
N PHE A 212 -4.91 13.80 13.09
CA PHE A 212 -6.26 14.14 13.57
C PHE A 212 -6.27 14.71 14.99
N GLY A 213 -5.10 14.89 15.61
CA GLY A 213 -4.98 15.43 16.96
C GLY A 213 -5.21 14.40 18.07
N PHE A 214 -5.28 13.09 17.77
CA PHE A 214 -5.34 12.07 18.81
C PHE A 214 -3.98 11.92 19.50
N PRO A 215 -3.95 11.89 20.85
CA PRO A 215 -2.71 11.80 21.60
C PRO A 215 -2.23 10.35 21.79
N TYR A 216 -0.91 10.16 21.76
CA TYR A 216 -0.20 9.06 22.39
C TYR A 216 0.47 9.57 23.65
N THR A 217 0.11 9.08 24.81
CA THR A 217 0.70 9.46 26.10
C THR A 217 1.70 8.44 26.56
N ILE A 218 2.93 8.86 26.84
CA ILE A 218 4.00 7.99 27.38
C ILE A 218 3.84 7.90 28.89
N THR A 219 3.34 6.77 29.37
CA THR A 219 3.09 6.51 30.81
C THR A 219 4.29 5.90 31.54
N SER A 220 5.22 5.27 30.81
CA SER A 220 6.42 4.66 31.40
C SER A 220 7.36 5.70 31.99
N TYR A 221 8.03 5.38 33.10
CA TYR A 221 8.97 6.33 33.75
C TYR A 221 10.10 6.74 32.82
N GLU A 222 10.72 5.78 32.12
CA GLU A 222 11.79 6.04 31.16
C GLU A 222 11.30 5.87 29.72
N VAL A 223 11.81 6.70 28.81
CA VAL A 223 11.56 6.56 27.36
C VAL A 223 12.68 5.70 26.78
N THR A 224 12.41 4.42 26.64
CA THR A 224 13.37 3.44 26.12
C THR A 224 13.44 3.46 24.58
N LYS A 225 14.47 2.83 24.01
CA LYS A 225 14.60 2.66 22.55
C LYS A 225 13.38 1.98 21.92
N ASN A 226 12.73 1.04 22.63
CA ASN A 226 11.54 0.36 22.12
C ASN A 226 10.36 1.33 22.03
N ILE A 227 10.18 2.19 23.01
CA ILE A 227 9.16 3.24 22.98
C ILE A 227 9.38 4.16 21.77
N TYR A 228 10.61 4.59 21.49
CA TYR A 228 10.86 5.40 20.30
C TYR A 228 10.46 4.69 19.01
N LYS A 229 10.74 3.39 18.86
CA LYS A 229 10.32 2.62 17.69
C LYS A 229 8.78 2.57 17.55
N GLU A 230 8.06 2.42 18.65
CA GLU A 230 6.61 2.51 18.66
C GLU A 230 6.13 3.89 18.21
N LEU A 231 6.76 4.96 18.72
CA LEU A 231 6.39 6.34 18.40
C LEU A 231 6.66 6.70 16.93
N TYR A 232 7.73 6.18 16.32
CA TYR A 232 8.02 6.41 14.90
C TYR A 232 6.93 5.82 14.00
N ALA A 233 6.36 4.68 14.38
CA ALA A 233 5.30 4.03 13.64
C ALA A 233 3.91 4.59 13.97
N TRP A 234 3.66 4.90 15.24
CA TRP A 234 2.34 5.23 15.75
C TRP A 234 1.67 6.41 15.01
N GLY A 235 2.39 7.50 14.75
CA GLY A 235 1.84 8.68 14.07
C GLY A 235 1.24 8.34 12.71
N ALA A 236 1.96 7.55 11.90
CA ALA A 236 1.48 7.11 10.59
C ALA A 236 0.35 6.08 10.71
N GLN A 237 0.56 5.03 11.50
CA GLN A 237 -0.40 3.94 11.64
C GLN A 237 -1.72 4.38 12.26
N SER A 238 -1.69 5.22 13.31
CA SER A 238 -2.92 5.75 13.92
C SER A 238 -3.67 6.71 12.99
N THR A 239 -2.95 7.48 12.16
CA THR A 239 -3.58 8.33 11.14
C THR A 239 -4.30 7.50 10.09
N VAL A 240 -3.66 6.44 9.57
CA VAL A 240 -4.24 5.50 8.61
C VAL A 240 -5.49 4.82 9.19
N ALA A 241 -5.40 4.32 10.42
CA ALA A 241 -6.53 3.70 11.11
C ALA A 241 -7.71 4.68 11.30
N GLU A 242 -7.43 5.95 11.59
CA GLU A 242 -8.48 6.97 11.76
C GLU A 242 -9.16 7.31 10.43
N ILE A 243 -8.42 7.37 9.32
CA ILE A 243 -9.00 7.53 7.98
C ILE A 243 -9.98 6.38 7.69
N THR A 244 -9.58 5.14 7.94
CA THR A 244 -10.43 3.95 7.75
C THR A 244 -11.68 4.03 8.63
N ARG A 245 -11.54 4.43 9.89
CA ARG A 245 -12.66 4.56 10.84
C ARG A 245 -13.67 5.64 10.40
N ILE A 246 -13.18 6.80 9.98
CA ILE A 246 -14.03 7.89 9.46
C ILE A 246 -14.77 7.43 8.20
N ALA A 247 -14.07 6.77 7.28
CA ALA A 247 -14.67 6.25 6.06
C ALA A 247 -15.75 5.19 6.34
N TYR A 248 -15.46 4.28 7.26
CA TYR A 248 -16.41 3.28 7.76
C TYR A 248 -17.66 3.92 8.36
N SER A 249 -17.51 4.89 9.26
CA SER A 249 -18.64 5.57 9.89
C SER A 249 -19.52 6.30 8.88
N ARG A 250 -18.90 7.06 7.94
CA ARG A 250 -19.63 7.72 6.86
C ARG A 250 -20.37 6.76 5.94
N MET A 251 -19.76 5.60 5.67
CA MET A 251 -20.41 4.55 4.87
C MET A 251 -21.61 3.97 5.60
N GLN A 252 -21.50 3.72 6.91
CA GLN A 252 -22.62 3.23 7.73
C GLN A 252 -23.78 4.25 7.73
N GLU A 253 -23.48 5.51 7.99
CA GLU A 253 -24.47 6.61 7.94
C GLU A 253 -25.17 6.70 6.58
N PHE A 254 -24.41 6.57 5.48
CA PHE A 254 -24.96 6.56 4.12
C PHE A 254 -25.88 5.36 3.87
N ILE A 255 -25.47 4.16 4.26
CA ILE A 255 -26.26 2.93 4.14
C ILE A 255 -27.62 3.09 4.85
N GLU A 256 -27.61 3.62 6.08
CA GLU A 256 -28.82 3.81 6.88
C GLU A 256 -29.73 4.90 6.31
N ALA A 257 -29.17 6.06 5.93
CA ALA A 257 -29.92 7.17 5.38
C ALA A 257 -30.60 6.82 4.05
N GLU A 258 -29.87 6.15 3.16
CA GLU A 258 -30.37 5.77 1.83
C GLU A 258 -31.08 4.39 1.83
N LYS A 259 -31.18 3.74 2.99
CA LYS A 259 -31.81 2.42 3.16
C LYS A 259 -31.25 1.37 2.19
N LYS A 260 -29.91 1.43 1.97
CA LYS A 260 -29.23 0.50 1.06
C LYS A 260 -29.19 -0.91 1.67
N LYS A 261 -29.25 -1.92 0.79
CA LYS A 261 -29.07 -3.32 1.17
C LYS A 261 -27.58 -3.72 1.13
N TRP A 262 -26.73 -2.89 1.70
CA TRP A 262 -25.28 -3.12 1.76
C TRP A 262 -24.89 -3.46 3.19
N ASP A 263 -23.87 -4.29 3.34
CA ASP A 263 -23.35 -4.70 4.64
C ASP A 263 -21.87 -4.37 4.71
N ILE A 264 -21.42 -3.78 5.81
CA ILE A 264 -20.01 -3.65 6.13
C ILE A 264 -19.63 -4.90 6.91
N LEU A 265 -18.71 -5.70 6.38
CA LEU A 265 -18.40 -7.03 6.90
C LEU A 265 -17.19 -7.06 7.82
N ALA A 266 -16.17 -6.27 7.49
CA ALA A 266 -14.92 -6.20 8.25
C ALA A 266 -14.22 -4.88 8.00
N ASP A 267 -13.45 -4.43 9.00
CA ASP A 267 -12.41 -3.42 8.85
C ASP A 267 -11.04 -4.07 9.11
N THR A 268 -10.05 -3.61 8.40
CA THR A 268 -8.64 -3.90 8.64
C THR A 268 -7.91 -2.58 8.85
N HIS A 269 -6.63 -2.64 9.14
CA HIS A 269 -5.85 -1.45 9.50
C HIS A 269 -5.98 -0.29 8.47
N ASP A 270 -5.97 -0.59 7.19
CA ASP A 270 -5.94 0.35 6.06
C ASP A 270 -7.02 0.09 5.01
N SER A 271 -7.93 -0.83 5.27
CA SER A 271 -9.03 -1.16 4.35
C SER A 271 -10.31 -1.56 5.08
N TYR A 272 -11.43 -1.56 4.38
CA TYR A 272 -12.67 -2.18 4.83
C TYR A 272 -13.37 -2.94 3.71
N LEU A 273 -14.14 -3.94 4.10
CA LEU A 273 -14.84 -4.86 3.22
C LEU A 273 -16.33 -4.64 3.31
N LEU A 274 -16.95 -4.47 2.15
CA LEU A 274 -18.39 -4.34 1.96
C LEU A 274 -18.94 -5.53 1.19
N GLN A 275 -20.25 -5.75 1.34
CA GLN A 275 -21.02 -6.62 0.47
C GLN A 275 -22.28 -5.91 0.02
N CYS A 276 -22.57 -5.92 -1.28
CA CYS A 276 -23.74 -5.26 -1.85
C CYS A 276 -24.39 -6.13 -2.95
N PRO A 277 -25.67 -5.86 -3.33
CA PRO A 277 -26.26 -6.44 -4.51
C PRO A 277 -25.45 -6.14 -5.78
N LEU A 278 -25.46 -7.04 -6.74
CA LEU A 278 -24.71 -6.93 -8.00
C LEU A 278 -24.99 -5.59 -8.72
N LEU A 279 -26.24 -5.15 -8.75
CA LEU A 279 -26.65 -3.91 -9.42
C LEU A 279 -26.13 -2.64 -8.73
N ASP A 280 -25.82 -2.72 -7.45
CA ASP A 280 -25.38 -1.57 -6.63
C ASP A 280 -23.85 -1.40 -6.62
N VAL A 281 -23.09 -2.34 -7.18
CA VAL A 281 -21.63 -2.40 -7.06
C VAL A 281 -20.95 -1.11 -7.49
N LYS A 282 -21.41 -0.49 -8.60
CA LYS A 282 -20.82 0.76 -9.10
C LYS A 282 -21.00 1.91 -8.12
N GLU A 283 -22.19 2.05 -7.57
CA GLU A 283 -22.49 3.08 -6.56
C GLU A 283 -21.73 2.79 -5.26
N CYS A 284 -21.78 1.54 -4.80
CA CYS A 284 -21.09 1.11 -3.57
C CYS A 284 -19.59 1.38 -3.65
N SER A 285 -18.93 0.95 -4.73
CA SER A 285 -17.49 1.15 -4.91
C SER A 285 -17.11 2.64 -5.04
N THR A 286 -17.94 3.42 -5.71
CA THR A 286 -17.75 4.87 -5.86
C THR A 286 -17.83 5.58 -4.52
N LYS A 287 -18.87 5.29 -3.72
CA LYS A 287 -19.06 5.87 -2.39
C LYS A 287 -17.97 5.41 -1.42
N ALA A 288 -17.59 4.16 -1.48
CA ALA A 288 -16.53 3.61 -0.65
C ALA A 288 -15.18 4.34 -0.90
N LYS A 289 -14.82 4.55 -2.17
CA LYS A 289 -13.63 5.35 -2.52
C LYS A 289 -13.77 6.82 -2.13
N GLU A 290 -14.93 7.43 -2.32
CA GLU A 290 -15.19 8.82 -1.94
C GLU A 290 -14.94 9.04 -0.45
N PHE A 291 -15.45 8.16 0.42
CA PHE A 291 -15.28 8.29 1.87
C PHE A 291 -13.86 7.95 2.35
N MET A 292 -13.17 7.04 1.65
CA MET A 292 -11.78 6.69 1.95
C MET A 292 -10.79 7.78 1.49
N ASN A 293 -11.08 8.47 0.40
CA ASN A 293 -10.22 9.53 -0.16
C ASN A 293 -10.37 10.82 0.65
N GLN A 294 -9.61 10.94 1.73
CA GLN A 294 -9.67 12.11 2.61
C GLN A 294 -8.55 13.09 2.31
N ARG A 295 -8.90 14.39 2.48
CA ARG A 295 -7.94 15.49 2.43
C ARG A 295 -7.31 15.66 3.81
N LEU A 296 -6.00 15.71 3.84
CA LEU A 296 -5.19 15.86 5.05
C LEU A 296 -4.28 17.09 4.92
N VAL A 297 -3.74 17.52 6.05
CA VAL A 297 -2.81 18.65 6.13
C VAL A 297 -1.55 18.21 6.87
N SER A 298 -0.39 18.49 6.29
CA SER A 298 0.88 18.24 6.93
C SER A 298 1.02 19.05 8.22
N PRO A 299 1.35 18.44 9.35
CA PRO A 299 1.57 19.16 10.61
C PRO A 299 2.88 19.95 10.62
N ILE A 300 3.71 19.82 9.57
CA ILE A 300 5.04 20.44 9.50
C ILE A 300 5.00 21.78 8.76
N ASP A 301 4.29 21.84 7.63
CA ASP A 301 4.32 23.00 6.73
C ASP A 301 2.94 23.40 6.20
N ASN A 302 1.87 22.82 6.75
CA ASN A 302 0.47 23.05 6.35
C ASN A 302 0.17 22.71 4.88
N THR A 303 1.04 21.92 4.21
CA THR A 303 0.76 21.45 2.85
C THR A 303 -0.40 20.47 2.87
N GLU A 304 -1.39 20.72 2.00
CA GLU A 304 -2.51 19.82 1.81
C GLU A 304 -2.15 18.66 0.89
N PHE A 305 -2.69 17.49 1.20
CA PHE A 305 -2.54 16.29 0.37
C PHE A 305 -3.78 15.40 0.49
N ASN A 306 -3.96 14.53 -0.50
CA ASN A 306 -5.10 13.62 -0.54
C ASN A 306 -4.64 12.19 -0.36
N MET A 307 -5.29 11.46 0.55
CA MET A 307 -5.21 10.01 0.59
C MET A 307 -5.90 9.46 -0.65
N LYS A 308 -5.27 8.46 -1.28
CA LYS A 308 -5.84 7.74 -2.42
C LYS A 308 -6.16 6.31 -2.01
N SER A 309 -7.26 5.79 -2.52
CA SER A 309 -7.66 4.41 -2.31
C SER A 309 -7.82 3.65 -3.62
N GLU A 310 -7.57 2.37 -3.55
CA GLU A 310 -7.85 1.39 -4.59
C GLU A 310 -9.11 0.61 -4.19
N CYS A 311 -9.85 0.12 -5.17
CA CYS A 311 -11.05 -0.65 -4.93
C CYS A 311 -10.98 -1.95 -5.70
N ASN A 312 -11.10 -3.06 -4.99
CA ASN A 312 -11.14 -4.39 -5.54
C ASN A 312 -12.54 -4.99 -5.39
N ILE A 313 -13.03 -5.64 -6.43
CA ILE A 313 -14.36 -6.19 -6.51
C ILE A 313 -14.25 -7.68 -6.84
N GLY A 314 -15.09 -8.50 -6.21
CA GLY A 314 -15.07 -9.95 -6.43
C GLY A 314 -16.30 -10.64 -5.84
N PHE A 315 -16.43 -11.92 -6.14
CA PHE A 315 -17.51 -12.75 -5.58
C PHE A 315 -17.06 -13.60 -4.38
N ASN A 316 -15.81 -13.49 -4.01
CA ASN A 316 -15.27 -13.99 -2.75
C ASN A 316 -14.15 -13.09 -2.25
N TRP A 317 -13.78 -13.19 -0.98
CA TRP A 317 -12.78 -12.33 -0.33
C TRP A 317 -11.33 -12.80 -0.53
N SER A 318 -11.04 -13.59 -1.52
CA SER A 318 -9.67 -13.97 -1.87
C SER A 318 -9.20 -13.20 -3.09
N PRO A 319 -7.92 -12.88 -3.22
CA PRO A 319 -7.40 -12.19 -4.38
C PRO A 319 -7.64 -12.99 -5.67
N PHE A 320 -7.83 -12.26 -6.78
CA PHE A 320 -7.84 -12.87 -8.10
C PHE A 320 -6.56 -13.68 -8.33
N LYS A 321 -6.73 -14.88 -8.86
CA LYS A 321 -5.61 -15.71 -9.28
C LYS A 321 -6.02 -16.49 -10.53
N LYS A 322 -5.36 -16.19 -11.64
CA LYS A 322 -5.63 -16.85 -12.93
C LYS A 322 -5.65 -18.36 -12.76
N GLU A 323 -6.62 -19.02 -13.39
CA GLU A 323 -6.84 -20.48 -13.36
C GLU A 323 -7.17 -21.09 -11.98
N VAL A 324 -7.12 -20.30 -10.90
CA VAL A 324 -7.36 -20.79 -9.53
C VAL A 324 -8.58 -20.11 -8.90
N ASN A 325 -8.61 -18.75 -8.92
CA ASN A 325 -9.69 -17.94 -8.35
C ASN A 325 -9.99 -16.74 -9.25
N GLU A 326 -10.65 -17.00 -10.38
CA GLU A 326 -10.94 -15.98 -11.38
C GLU A 326 -12.13 -15.07 -11.03
N VAL A 327 -12.84 -15.37 -9.94
CA VAL A 327 -13.93 -14.56 -9.38
C VAL A 327 -13.54 -13.86 -8.09
N GLY A 328 -12.27 -13.92 -7.71
CA GLY A 328 -11.71 -13.23 -6.54
C GLY A 328 -11.60 -11.73 -6.73
N LEU A 329 -11.19 -11.04 -5.65
CA LEU A 329 -11.01 -9.60 -5.62
C LEU A 329 -9.98 -9.14 -6.66
N GLN A 330 -10.39 -8.22 -7.52
CA GLN A 330 -9.56 -7.62 -8.56
C GLN A 330 -10.00 -6.17 -8.83
N GLU A 331 -9.07 -5.36 -9.31
CA GLU A 331 -9.37 -4.00 -9.75
C GLU A 331 -10.21 -4.07 -11.04
N ILE A 332 -11.33 -3.33 -11.06
CA ILE A 332 -12.22 -3.25 -12.21
C ILE A 332 -12.23 -1.81 -12.72
N GLN A 333 -12.01 -1.65 -14.00
CA GLN A 333 -12.15 -0.37 -14.70
C GLN A 333 -13.51 -0.35 -15.37
N TRP A 334 -14.42 0.49 -14.85
CA TRP A 334 -15.76 0.72 -15.40
C TRP A 334 -15.76 1.84 -16.44
#